data_93f917b1c9d012e8b7458600546ee86b
#
_entry.id   93f917b1c9d012e8b7458600546ee86b
#
_cell.length_a   1.000
_cell.length_b   1.000
_cell.length_c   1.000
_cell.angle_alpha   90.00
_cell.angle_beta   90.00
_cell.angle_gamma   90.00
#
_symmetry.space_group_name_H-M   'P 1'
#
loop_
_entity.id
_entity.type
_entity.pdbx_description
1 polymer ?
#
loop_
_entity_poly.entity_id
_entity_poly.type
_entity_poly.pdbx_seq_one_letter_code
_entity_poly.pdbx_strand_id
1 'polypeptide(L)'
;MLLERYPDRTIEVVDTRGASLGEGLVAVAAAKMRDEDLSAQEAAKRLRMLSERMFNVFTVNDLMFLRRGGRLSNLSAIVGTVLGIKPILKGGEDGQISAFDTVRSRKRSVKALASQYEKYVVNAGEQTIGIAHAACREDAEMLIDLIKNGEHPPKDILLVDYEPVTGAHVGPGALALFFESCEGVRAVKGLDVIPEKVREFFESARERISAPKQPVHKPAHI
;
A
#
# COMPACT_ATOMS: atom_id res chain seq x y z
N MET A 1 7.57 3.87 -30.58
CA MET A 1 8.48 2.68 -30.60
C MET A 1 7.77 1.36 -30.88
N LEU A 2 6.85 0.82 -30.02
CA LEU A 2 6.15 -0.44 -30.35
C LEU A 2 5.11 -0.26 -31.46
N LEU A 3 4.30 0.80 -31.44
CA LEU A 3 3.34 1.10 -32.49
C LEU A 3 3.99 1.34 -33.88
N GLU A 4 5.15 1.93 -33.93
CA GLU A 4 5.93 2.10 -35.16
C GLU A 4 6.43 0.76 -35.70
N ARG A 5 6.80 -0.17 -34.81
CA ARG A 5 7.29 -1.51 -35.16
C ARG A 5 6.16 -2.45 -35.55
N TYR A 6 4.95 -2.22 -35.05
CA TYR A 6 3.78 -3.07 -35.26
C TYR A 6 2.54 -2.22 -35.63
N PRO A 7 2.55 -1.57 -36.80
CA PRO A 7 1.51 -0.63 -37.20
C PRO A 7 0.13 -1.26 -37.37
N ASP A 8 0.07 -2.56 -37.66
CA ASP A 8 -1.17 -3.33 -37.84
C ASP A 8 -1.73 -3.89 -36.52
N ARG A 9 -1.08 -3.60 -35.39
CA ARG A 9 -1.52 -4.07 -34.07
C ARG A 9 -2.09 -2.95 -33.24
N THR A 10 -3.17 -3.26 -32.53
CA THR A 10 -3.65 -2.39 -31.47
C THR A 10 -2.88 -2.64 -30.20
N ILE A 11 -2.23 -1.60 -29.69
CA ILE A 11 -1.45 -1.65 -28.43
C ILE A 11 -2.01 -0.57 -27.51
N GLU A 12 -2.54 -0.98 -26.38
CA GLU A 12 -3.05 -0.11 -25.33
C GLU A 12 -2.14 -0.19 -24.09
N VAL A 13 -1.88 0.96 -23.47
CA VAL A 13 -1.15 1.05 -22.21
C VAL A 13 -2.13 1.47 -21.12
N VAL A 14 -2.17 0.69 -20.04
CA VAL A 14 -2.98 0.98 -18.86
C VAL A 14 -2.04 1.18 -17.68
N ASP A 15 -1.96 2.40 -17.17
CA ASP A 15 -1.23 2.72 -15.95
C ASP A 15 -2.13 2.42 -14.73
N THR A 16 -1.80 1.38 -13.98
CA THR A 16 -2.55 0.99 -12.78
C THR A 16 -2.26 1.90 -11.59
N ARG A 17 -1.16 2.66 -11.64
CA ARG A 17 -0.63 3.42 -10.49
C ARG A 17 -0.57 2.58 -9.22
N GLY A 18 -0.31 1.29 -9.39
CA GLY A 18 -0.28 0.28 -8.35
C GLY A 18 0.94 -0.62 -8.50
N ALA A 19 1.12 -1.50 -7.53
CA ALA A 19 2.15 -2.53 -7.54
C ALA A 19 1.57 -3.82 -6.94
N SER A 20 2.30 -4.96 -7.11
CA SER A 20 1.90 -6.25 -6.56
C SER A 20 0.49 -6.65 -7.01
N LEU A 21 -0.37 -7.13 -6.10
CA LEU A 21 -1.74 -7.52 -6.45
C LEU A 21 -2.63 -6.33 -6.88
N GLY A 22 -2.26 -5.08 -6.61
CA GLY A 22 -2.96 -3.92 -7.16
C GLY A 22 -2.87 -3.87 -8.69
N GLU A 23 -1.74 -4.26 -9.25
CA GLU A 23 -1.55 -4.47 -10.69
C GLU A 23 -2.07 -5.85 -11.12
N GLY A 24 -1.78 -6.89 -10.32
CA GLY A 24 -2.17 -8.27 -10.62
C GLY A 24 -3.68 -8.46 -10.79
N LEU A 25 -4.51 -7.85 -9.95
CA LEU A 25 -5.97 -7.92 -10.07
C LEU A 25 -6.48 -7.23 -11.34
N VAL A 26 -5.86 -6.12 -11.75
CA VAL A 26 -6.16 -5.45 -13.03
C VAL A 26 -5.76 -6.35 -14.20
N ALA A 27 -4.63 -7.04 -14.12
CA ALA A 27 -4.23 -8.02 -15.14
C ALA A 27 -5.18 -9.21 -15.23
N VAL A 28 -5.67 -9.72 -14.09
CA VAL A 28 -6.71 -10.77 -14.05
C VAL A 28 -8.02 -10.27 -14.68
N ALA A 29 -8.41 -9.04 -14.41
CA ALA A 29 -9.58 -8.43 -15.05
C ALA A 29 -9.40 -8.32 -16.57
N ALA A 30 -8.19 -7.93 -17.03
CA ALA A 30 -7.87 -7.89 -18.46
C ALA A 30 -8.01 -9.27 -19.13
N ALA A 31 -7.54 -10.33 -18.47
CA ALA A 31 -7.66 -11.69 -18.97
C ALA A 31 -9.13 -12.12 -19.08
N LYS A 32 -9.96 -11.80 -18.10
CA LYS A 32 -11.43 -12.06 -18.16
C LYS A 32 -12.10 -11.33 -19.33
N MET A 33 -11.77 -10.04 -19.51
CA MET A 33 -12.31 -9.24 -20.60
C MET A 33 -11.91 -9.80 -21.98
N ARG A 34 -10.68 -10.33 -22.11
CA ARG A 34 -10.23 -11.05 -23.31
C ARG A 34 -11.09 -12.31 -23.54
N ASP A 35 -11.35 -13.08 -22.51
CA ASP A 35 -12.13 -14.33 -22.58
C ASP A 35 -13.62 -14.05 -22.88
N GLU A 36 -14.07 -12.80 -22.66
CA GLU A 36 -15.38 -12.26 -23.03
C GLU A 36 -15.37 -11.61 -24.44
N ASP A 37 -14.30 -11.79 -25.22
CA ASP A 37 -14.11 -11.25 -26.57
C ASP A 37 -14.16 -9.71 -26.66
N LEU A 38 -13.84 -8.97 -25.58
CA LEU A 38 -13.74 -7.51 -25.68
C LEU A 38 -12.54 -7.10 -26.53
N SER A 39 -12.72 -6.03 -27.31
CA SER A 39 -11.59 -5.42 -28.03
C SER A 39 -10.55 -4.82 -27.06
N ALA A 40 -9.29 -4.71 -27.50
CA ALA A 40 -8.23 -4.12 -26.70
C ALA A 40 -8.58 -2.70 -26.24
N GLN A 41 -9.22 -1.89 -27.09
CA GLN A 41 -9.63 -0.52 -26.78
C GLN A 41 -10.69 -0.49 -25.68
N GLU A 42 -11.72 -1.33 -25.79
CA GLU A 42 -12.81 -1.38 -24.80
C GLU A 42 -12.30 -1.93 -23.47
N ALA A 43 -11.47 -3.00 -23.50
CA ALA A 43 -10.83 -3.52 -22.31
C ALA A 43 -9.95 -2.45 -21.61
N ALA A 44 -9.11 -1.75 -22.38
CA ALA A 44 -8.26 -0.69 -21.82
C ALA A 44 -9.07 0.43 -21.17
N LYS A 45 -10.20 0.84 -21.76
CA LYS A 45 -11.11 1.83 -21.16
C LYS A 45 -11.63 1.38 -19.80
N ARG A 46 -12.16 0.15 -19.72
CA ARG A 46 -12.66 -0.43 -18.45
C ARG A 46 -11.56 -0.61 -17.41
N LEU A 47 -10.37 -1.05 -17.85
CA LEU A 47 -9.23 -1.25 -16.96
C LEU A 47 -8.70 0.07 -16.38
N ARG A 48 -8.72 1.17 -17.13
CA ARG A 48 -8.38 2.51 -16.59
C ARG A 48 -9.36 2.92 -15.50
N MET A 49 -10.66 2.72 -15.68
CA MET A 49 -11.68 2.99 -14.66
C MET A 49 -11.48 2.09 -13.41
N LEU A 50 -11.20 0.79 -13.61
CA LEU A 50 -10.90 -0.12 -12.51
C LEU A 50 -9.64 0.32 -11.76
N SER A 51 -8.58 0.72 -12.49
CA SER A 51 -7.31 1.17 -11.89
C SER A 51 -7.48 2.40 -11.00
N GLU A 52 -8.37 3.32 -11.32
CA GLU A 52 -8.70 4.48 -10.49
C GLU A 52 -9.35 4.09 -9.15
N ARG A 53 -10.10 2.99 -9.14
CA ARG A 53 -10.81 2.46 -7.96
C ARG A 53 -10.06 1.35 -7.23
N MET A 54 -8.96 0.84 -7.81
CA MET A 54 -8.13 -0.19 -7.16
C MET A 54 -7.41 0.41 -5.96
N PHE A 55 -7.91 0.14 -4.76
CA PHE A 55 -7.37 0.67 -3.52
C PHE A 55 -6.34 -0.29 -2.93
N ASN A 56 -5.16 0.25 -2.66
CA ASN A 56 -4.04 -0.45 -2.06
C ASN A 56 -3.81 0.12 -0.67
N VAL A 57 -4.07 -0.64 0.37
CA VAL A 57 -3.81 -0.24 1.75
C VAL A 57 -2.92 -1.27 2.43
N PHE A 58 -1.90 -0.83 3.16
CA PHE A 58 -0.92 -1.75 3.74
C PHE A 58 -0.28 -1.20 5.01
N THR A 59 0.37 -2.09 5.75
CA THR A 59 1.20 -1.77 6.92
C THR A 59 2.55 -2.46 6.80
N VAL A 60 3.56 -1.87 7.40
CA VAL A 60 4.92 -2.43 7.47
C VAL A 60 5.41 -2.51 8.91
N ASN A 61 6.33 -3.42 9.18
CA ASN A 61 6.96 -3.49 10.49
C ASN A 61 8.05 -2.45 10.67
N ASP A 62 8.79 -2.15 9.59
CA ASP A 62 9.92 -1.22 9.61
C ASP A 62 9.90 -0.34 8.35
N LEU A 63 9.73 0.96 8.54
CA LEU A 63 9.75 1.97 7.47
C LEU A 63 11.13 2.13 6.81
N MET A 64 12.20 1.62 7.43
CA MET A 64 13.55 1.74 6.89
C MET A 64 13.72 0.98 5.56
N PHE A 65 12.95 -0.07 5.31
CA PHE A 65 12.93 -0.76 4.02
C PHE A 65 12.41 0.18 2.92
N LEU A 66 11.28 0.84 3.12
CA LEU A 66 10.73 1.83 2.18
C LEU A 66 11.69 3.01 1.97
N ARG A 67 12.37 3.45 3.05
CA ARG A 67 13.36 4.53 2.98
C ARG A 67 14.55 4.14 2.12
N ARG A 68 15.14 2.96 2.34
CA ARG A 68 16.26 2.45 1.55
C ARG A 68 15.89 2.27 0.08
N GLY A 69 14.66 1.85 -0.18
CA GLY A 69 14.11 1.69 -1.51
C GLY A 69 13.72 3.02 -2.20
N GLY A 70 13.85 4.17 -1.52
CA GLY A 70 13.47 5.48 -2.07
C GLY A 70 11.95 5.72 -2.17
N ARG A 71 11.10 4.93 -1.48
CA ARG A 71 9.63 5.02 -1.50
C ARG A 71 9.07 5.76 -0.27
N LEU A 72 9.90 6.53 0.41
CA LEU A 72 9.54 7.23 1.64
C LEU A 72 9.51 8.76 1.51
N SER A 73 9.64 9.32 0.31
CA SER A 73 9.76 10.77 0.09
C SER A 73 8.63 11.60 0.76
N ASN A 74 7.41 11.06 0.78
CA ASN A 74 6.24 11.71 1.37
C ASN A 74 5.95 11.28 2.82
N LEU A 75 6.78 10.40 3.39
CA LEU A 75 6.57 9.80 4.72
C LEU A 75 7.63 10.27 5.74
N SER A 76 8.43 11.27 5.40
CA SER A 76 9.53 11.77 6.25
C SER A 76 9.06 12.21 7.66
N ALA A 77 7.82 12.64 7.79
CA ALA A 77 7.21 13.02 9.07
C ALA A 77 6.96 11.81 10.01
N ILE A 78 6.94 10.57 9.49
CA ILE A 78 6.68 9.35 10.28
C ILE A 78 7.99 8.67 10.70
N VAL A 79 9.11 9.05 10.09
CA VAL A 79 10.45 8.48 10.34
C VAL A 79 11.09 9.12 11.57
N GLY A 80 10.61 8.79 12.71
CA GLY A 80 11.18 9.26 13.97
C GLY A 80 10.50 8.57 15.15
N THR A 81 10.12 7.39 14.93
CA THR A 81 9.09 6.59 15.54
C THR A 81 9.16 6.44 17.06
N VAL A 82 8.07 6.80 17.68
CA VAL A 82 7.67 6.26 18.99
C VAL A 82 7.60 4.73 18.86
N LEU A 83 8.30 4.03 19.74
CA LEU A 83 8.31 2.57 19.80
C LEU A 83 6.87 2.00 19.79
N GLY A 84 6.59 1.09 18.86
CA GLY A 84 5.31 0.39 18.77
C GLY A 84 4.24 1.05 17.89
N ILE A 85 4.51 2.19 17.23
CA ILE A 85 3.60 2.75 16.22
C ILE A 85 3.75 1.96 14.91
N LYS A 86 2.62 1.58 14.33
CA LYS A 86 2.50 0.93 13.02
C LYS A 86 1.78 1.87 12.06
N PRO A 87 2.42 2.24 10.93
CA PRO A 87 1.77 3.06 9.92
C PRO A 87 0.74 2.24 9.14
N ILE A 88 -0.36 2.88 8.79
CA ILE A 88 -1.25 2.44 7.73
C ILE A 88 -0.94 3.31 6.52
N LEU A 89 -0.53 2.67 5.46
CA LEU A 89 -0.06 3.30 4.23
C LEU A 89 -1.02 2.99 3.09
N LYS A 90 -1.05 3.85 2.08
CA LYS A 90 -1.82 3.62 0.85
C LYS A 90 -1.08 4.09 -0.39
N GLY A 91 -1.48 3.57 -1.55
CA GLY A 91 -1.16 4.14 -2.84
C GLY A 91 -2.07 5.33 -3.15
N GLY A 92 -1.49 6.49 -3.45
CA GLY A 92 -2.21 7.69 -3.86
C GLY A 92 -2.67 7.65 -5.32
N GLU A 93 -3.37 8.70 -5.76
CA GLU A 93 -3.78 8.85 -7.17
C GLU A 93 -2.59 9.02 -8.11
N ASP A 94 -1.50 9.56 -7.62
CA ASP A 94 -0.23 9.74 -8.33
C ASP A 94 0.66 8.49 -8.33
N GLY A 95 0.18 7.37 -7.75
CA GLY A 95 0.93 6.13 -7.58
C GLY A 95 1.98 6.18 -6.48
N GLN A 96 2.11 7.29 -5.75
CA GLN A 96 3.05 7.38 -4.63
C GLN A 96 2.47 6.83 -3.34
N ILE A 97 3.36 6.34 -2.47
CA ILE A 97 2.96 5.87 -1.15
C ILE A 97 2.75 7.08 -0.23
N SER A 98 1.62 7.10 0.46
CA SER A 98 1.32 8.11 1.47
C SER A 98 0.87 7.46 2.78
N ALA A 99 1.06 8.18 3.89
CA ALA A 99 0.52 7.78 5.16
C ALA A 99 -0.99 8.03 5.20
N PHE A 100 -1.74 7.05 5.65
CA PHE A 100 -3.18 7.12 5.73
C PHE A 100 -3.66 7.22 7.19
N ASP A 101 -3.01 6.45 8.08
CA ASP A 101 -3.30 6.44 9.51
C ASP A 101 -2.10 5.90 10.29
N THR A 102 -2.15 5.96 11.62
CA THR A 102 -1.19 5.32 12.51
C THR A 102 -1.90 4.66 13.68
N VAL A 103 -1.46 3.45 14.01
CA VAL A 103 -2.02 2.70 15.15
C VAL A 103 -0.91 2.15 16.04
N ARG A 104 -1.24 1.83 17.29
CA ARG A 104 -0.31 1.14 18.18
C ARG A 104 -0.56 -0.36 18.15
N SER A 105 0.50 -1.12 18.04
CA SER A 105 0.56 -2.58 17.99
C SER A 105 0.21 -3.22 16.64
N ARG A 106 0.83 -4.37 16.39
CA ARG A 106 0.63 -5.15 15.17
C ARG A 106 -0.82 -5.60 14.99
N LYS A 107 -1.43 -6.14 16.04
CA LYS A 107 -2.83 -6.60 15.98
C LYS A 107 -3.81 -5.49 15.59
N ARG A 108 -3.55 -4.24 16.05
CA ARG A 108 -4.38 -3.09 15.66
C ARG A 108 -4.15 -2.68 14.21
N SER A 109 -2.93 -2.84 13.67
CA SER A 109 -2.70 -2.53 12.25
C SER A 109 -3.42 -3.51 11.33
N VAL A 110 -3.48 -4.80 11.66
CA VAL A 110 -4.27 -5.77 10.91
C VAL A 110 -5.76 -5.42 10.95
N LYS A 111 -6.29 -5.11 12.14
CA LYS A 111 -7.70 -4.65 12.28
C LYS A 111 -7.98 -3.36 11.52
N ALA A 112 -7.03 -2.42 11.47
CA ALA A 112 -7.18 -1.19 10.71
C ALA A 112 -7.30 -1.46 9.21
N LEU A 113 -6.53 -2.41 8.65
CA LEU A 113 -6.69 -2.81 7.24
C LEU A 113 -8.10 -3.37 6.98
N ALA A 114 -8.62 -4.25 7.83
CA ALA A 114 -9.99 -4.75 7.72
C ALA A 114 -11.03 -3.62 7.81
N SER A 115 -10.85 -2.66 8.74
CA SER A 115 -11.75 -1.50 8.85
C SER A 115 -11.73 -0.60 7.60
N GLN A 116 -10.58 -0.45 6.93
CA GLN A 116 -10.52 0.29 5.67
C GLN A 116 -11.26 -0.45 4.56
N TYR A 117 -11.19 -1.78 4.54
CA TYR A 117 -11.96 -2.60 3.62
C TYR A 117 -13.46 -2.37 3.82
N GLU A 118 -13.98 -2.62 5.02
CA GLU A 118 -15.40 -2.46 5.35
C GLU A 118 -15.94 -1.05 5.00
N LYS A 119 -15.11 -0.04 5.21
CA LYS A 119 -15.50 1.35 4.97
C LYS A 119 -15.60 1.72 3.48
N TYR A 120 -14.77 1.12 2.63
CA TYR A 120 -14.59 1.62 1.27
C TYR A 120 -14.90 0.61 0.18
N VAL A 121 -15.06 -0.67 0.49
CA VAL A 121 -15.34 -1.70 -0.52
C VAL A 121 -16.68 -1.43 -1.21
N VAL A 122 -16.74 -1.73 -2.51
CA VAL A 122 -17.99 -1.74 -3.30
C VAL A 122 -18.20 -3.13 -3.87
N ASN A 123 -19.45 -3.55 -4.01
CA ASN A 123 -19.82 -4.84 -4.64
C ASN A 123 -18.98 -6.03 -4.12
N ALA A 124 -18.74 -6.10 -2.81
CA ALA A 124 -17.82 -7.07 -2.19
C ALA A 124 -18.07 -8.52 -2.67
N GLY A 125 -19.32 -8.97 -2.68
CA GLY A 125 -19.71 -10.33 -3.09
C GLY A 125 -19.44 -10.67 -4.57
N GLU A 126 -19.01 -9.71 -5.38
CA GLU A 126 -18.63 -9.91 -6.79
C GLU A 126 -17.11 -9.87 -6.99
N GLN A 127 -16.35 -9.38 -6.00
CA GLN A 127 -14.92 -9.16 -6.10
C GLN A 127 -14.10 -10.38 -5.65
N THR A 128 -13.02 -10.63 -6.38
CA THR A 128 -11.83 -11.29 -5.84
C THR A 128 -10.90 -10.19 -5.30
N ILE A 129 -10.66 -10.16 -4.00
CA ILE A 129 -9.72 -9.23 -3.38
C ILE A 129 -8.33 -9.84 -3.24
N GLY A 130 -7.30 -9.02 -3.07
CA GLY A 130 -5.92 -9.47 -2.93
C GLY A 130 -5.38 -9.21 -1.54
N ILE A 131 -4.64 -10.18 -1.00
CA ILE A 131 -3.82 -10.02 0.22
C ILE A 131 -2.41 -10.48 -0.11
N ALA A 132 -1.42 -9.61 0.12
CA ALA A 132 -0.01 -9.94 -0.03
C ALA A 132 0.72 -9.74 1.30
N HIS A 133 1.64 -10.66 1.63
CA HIS A 133 2.43 -10.58 2.86
C HIS A 133 3.91 -10.88 2.63
N ALA A 134 4.77 -10.33 3.47
CA ALA A 134 6.21 -10.64 3.51
C ALA A 134 6.52 -11.32 4.86
N ALA A 135 6.66 -12.65 4.85
CA ALA A 135 6.99 -13.46 6.02
C ALA A 135 6.11 -13.18 7.27
N CYS A 136 4.80 -12.93 7.08
CA CYS A 136 3.84 -12.72 8.17
C CYS A 136 2.48 -13.37 7.87
N ARG A 137 2.51 -14.66 7.52
CA ARG A 137 1.33 -15.43 7.12
C ARG A 137 0.23 -15.43 8.17
N GLU A 138 0.57 -15.56 9.46
CA GLU A 138 -0.41 -15.55 10.55
C GLU A 138 -1.21 -14.24 10.61
N ASP A 139 -0.56 -13.10 10.35
CA ASP A 139 -1.26 -11.81 10.26
C ASP A 139 -2.17 -11.73 9.02
N ALA A 140 -1.75 -12.34 7.91
CA ALA A 140 -2.57 -12.40 6.70
C ALA A 140 -3.81 -13.28 6.92
N GLU A 141 -3.67 -14.42 7.58
CA GLU A 141 -4.77 -15.30 7.96
C GLU A 141 -5.73 -14.60 8.93
N MET A 142 -5.21 -13.87 9.92
CA MET A 142 -6.04 -13.02 10.79
C MET A 142 -6.81 -11.97 9.99
N LEU A 143 -6.19 -11.35 8.98
CA LEU A 143 -6.87 -10.36 8.13
C LEU A 143 -7.98 -11.01 7.29
N ILE A 144 -7.73 -12.20 6.75
CA ILE A 144 -8.72 -13.01 6.01
C ILE A 144 -9.93 -13.31 6.90
N ASP A 145 -9.68 -13.77 8.13
CA ASP A 145 -10.75 -14.10 9.06
C ASP A 145 -11.60 -12.87 9.42
N LEU A 146 -10.96 -11.72 9.64
CA LEU A 146 -11.67 -10.49 9.91
C LEU A 146 -12.56 -10.05 8.75
N ILE A 147 -12.09 -10.18 7.52
CA ILE A 147 -12.83 -9.80 6.31
C ILE A 147 -13.96 -10.79 6.02
N LYS A 148 -13.69 -12.09 6.11
CA LYS A 148 -14.71 -13.13 5.86
C LYS A 148 -15.86 -13.10 6.85
N ASN A 149 -15.58 -12.71 8.10
CA ASN A 149 -16.58 -12.60 9.17
C ASN A 149 -17.10 -11.16 9.35
N GLY A 150 -16.75 -10.23 8.47
CA GLY A 150 -17.21 -8.87 8.45
C GLY A 150 -18.59 -8.68 7.81
N GLU A 151 -18.98 -7.42 7.61
CA GLU A 151 -20.29 -7.08 7.02
C GLU A 151 -20.33 -7.30 5.50
N HIS A 152 -19.16 -7.21 4.84
CA HIS A 152 -19.03 -7.26 3.38
C HIS A 152 -18.07 -8.36 2.92
N PRO A 153 -18.40 -9.65 3.09
CA PRO A 153 -17.50 -10.72 2.66
C PRO A 153 -17.29 -10.70 1.13
N PRO A 154 -16.04 -10.83 0.65
CA PRO A 154 -15.76 -10.87 -0.78
C PRO A 154 -16.16 -12.22 -1.38
N LYS A 155 -16.28 -12.25 -2.72
CA LYS A 155 -16.50 -13.50 -3.47
C LYS A 155 -15.34 -14.47 -3.29
N ASP A 156 -14.10 -13.94 -3.33
CA ASP A 156 -12.89 -14.74 -3.22
C ASP A 156 -11.72 -13.91 -2.69
N ILE A 157 -10.70 -14.56 -2.16
CA ILE A 157 -9.48 -13.93 -1.64
C ILE A 157 -8.25 -14.60 -2.25
N LEU A 158 -7.46 -13.84 -2.98
CA LEU A 158 -6.16 -14.23 -3.48
C LEU A 158 -5.08 -13.88 -2.44
N LEU A 159 -4.52 -14.91 -1.79
CA LEU A 159 -3.41 -14.75 -0.84
C LEU A 159 -2.08 -15.12 -1.51
N VAL A 160 -1.10 -14.21 -1.47
CA VAL A 160 0.24 -14.44 -2.01
C VAL A 160 1.34 -13.96 -1.07
N ASP A 161 2.52 -14.58 -1.17
CA ASP A 161 3.75 -13.98 -0.68
C ASP A 161 4.16 -12.84 -1.62
N TYR A 162 4.76 -11.77 -1.07
CA TYR A 162 5.34 -10.73 -1.91
C TYR A 162 6.46 -11.31 -2.77
N GLU A 163 6.46 -10.95 -4.04
CA GLU A 163 7.58 -11.22 -4.93
C GLU A 163 8.86 -10.50 -4.44
N PRO A 164 10.07 -10.99 -4.81
CA PRO A 164 11.33 -10.49 -4.25
C PRO A 164 11.55 -8.98 -4.40
N VAL A 165 11.08 -8.38 -5.50
CA VAL A 165 11.29 -6.94 -5.77
C VAL A 165 10.49 -6.09 -4.79
N THR A 166 9.17 -6.26 -4.72
CA THR A 166 8.33 -5.51 -3.76
C THR A 166 8.69 -5.89 -2.33
N GLY A 167 8.94 -7.18 -2.07
CA GLY A 167 9.35 -7.67 -0.76
C GLY A 167 10.61 -6.98 -0.21
N ALA A 168 11.61 -6.74 -1.06
CA ALA A 168 12.82 -6.00 -0.68
C ALA A 168 12.55 -4.53 -0.30
N HIS A 169 11.53 -3.91 -0.93
CA HIS A 169 11.15 -2.53 -0.64
C HIS A 169 10.29 -2.38 0.63
N VAL A 170 9.40 -3.34 0.90
CA VAL A 170 8.47 -3.24 2.05
C VAL A 170 8.99 -3.94 3.30
N GLY A 171 9.86 -4.93 3.13
CA GLY A 171 10.51 -5.70 4.19
C GLY A 171 9.61 -6.74 4.86
N PRO A 172 10.21 -7.60 5.70
CA PRO A 172 9.47 -8.63 6.43
C PRO A 172 8.45 -8.01 7.38
N GLY A 173 7.30 -8.65 7.50
CA GLY A 173 6.15 -8.16 8.26
C GLY A 173 5.29 -7.14 7.50
N ALA A 174 5.56 -6.87 6.23
CA ALA A 174 4.63 -6.11 5.40
C ALA A 174 3.38 -6.93 5.09
N LEU A 175 2.21 -6.30 5.22
CA LEU A 175 0.90 -6.88 4.93
C LEU A 175 0.07 -5.87 4.17
N ALA A 176 -0.43 -6.26 3.02
CA ALA A 176 -1.23 -5.41 2.15
C ALA A 176 -2.56 -6.04 1.76
N LEU A 177 -3.53 -5.18 1.52
CA LEU A 177 -4.87 -5.49 1.08
C LEU A 177 -5.21 -4.66 -0.17
N PHE A 178 -5.79 -5.32 -1.18
CA PHE A 178 -6.11 -4.76 -2.48
C PHE A 178 -7.55 -5.09 -2.84
N PHE A 179 -8.34 -4.07 -3.16
CA PHE A 179 -9.75 -4.26 -3.51
C PHE A 179 -10.28 -3.07 -4.32
N GLU A 180 -11.37 -3.26 -5.03
CA GLU A 180 -12.08 -2.17 -5.70
C GLU A 180 -12.90 -1.39 -4.67
N SER A 181 -12.63 -0.11 -4.57
CA SER A 181 -13.24 0.80 -3.62
C SER A 181 -14.22 1.78 -4.30
N CYS A 182 -14.99 2.50 -3.50
CA CYS A 182 -15.73 3.65 -3.99
C CYS A 182 -14.79 4.72 -4.57
N GLU A 183 -15.33 5.59 -5.42
CA GLU A 183 -14.57 6.65 -6.07
C GLU A 183 -13.94 7.61 -5.06
N GLY A 184 -12.79 8.19 -5.44
CA GLY A 184 -12.10 9.22 -4.67
C GLY A 184 -11.32 8.74 -3.44
N VAL A 185 -11.37 7.45 -3.07
CA VAL A 185 -10.65 6.96 -1.87
C VAL A 185 -9.14 7.13 -2.00
N ARG A 186 -8.58 7.00 -3.19
CA ARG A 186 -7.16 7.22 -3.43
C ARG A 186 -6.76 8.69 -3.25
N ALA A 187 -7.68 9.63 -3.52
CA ALA A 187 -7.50 11.07 -3.31
C ALA A 187 -7.60 11.50 -1.84
N VAL A 188 -8.26 10.71 -0.99
CA VAL A 188 -8.41 11.06 0.43
C VAL A 188 -7.04 11.32 1.02
N LYS A 189 -6.79 12.56 1.41
CA LYS A 189 -5.56 12.91 2.11
C LYS A 189 -5.56 12.24 3.47
N GLY A 190 -4.66 11.26 3.65
CA GLY A 190 -4.38 10.69 4.95
C GLY A 190 -3.53 11.67 5.75
N LEU A 191 -3.76 11.72 7.05
CA LEU A 191 -2.94 12.45 8.04
C LEU A 191 -2.64 13.94 7.77
N ASP A 192 -3.58 14.71 7.20
CA ASP A 192 -3.57 16.16 7.42
C ASP A 192 -3.92 16.52 8.89
N VAL A 193 -4.27 15.51 9.67
CA VAL A 193 -4.52 15.61 11.11
C VAL A 193 -3.55 14.68 11.85
N ILE A 194 -2.24 14.95 11.75
CA ILE A 194 -1.35 14.52 12.84
C ILE A 194 -1.80 15.34 14.04
N PRO A 195 -2.26 14.73 15.16
CA PRO A 195 -2.57 15.47 16.36
C PRO A 195 -1.35 16.36 16.70
N GLU A 196 -1.58 17.62 17.04
CA GLU A 196 -0.51 18.60 17.25
C GLU A 196 0.59 18.09 18.20
N LYS A 197 0.22 17.35 19.25
CA LYS A 197 1.16 16.64 20.13
C LYS A 197 2.06 15.61 19.43
N VAL A 198 1.61 15.03 18.35
CA VAL A 198 2.39 14.08 17.55
C VAL A 198 3.31 14.84 16.59
N ARG A 199 2.87 15.98 16.07
CA ARG A 199 3.67 16.90 15.26
C ARG A 199 4.82 17.50 16.08
N GLU A 200 4.52 18.07 17.25
CA GLU A 200 5.51 18.61 18.20
C GLU A 200 6.56 17.57 18.63
N PHE A 201 6.12 16.34 18.85
CA PHE A 201 7.04 15.24 19.15
C PHE A 201 7.98 14.94 17.98
N PHE A 202 7.49 14.98 16.73
CA PHE A 202 8.31 14.77 15.53
C PHE A 202 9.29 15.93 15.28
N GLU A 203 8.88 17.15 15.52
CA GLU A 203 9.75 18.33 15.41
C GLU A 203 10.87 18.28 16.44
N SER A 204 10.57 17.96 17.71
CA SER A 204 11.57 17.80 18.76
C SER A 204 12.54 16.63 18.53
N ALA A 205 12.07 15.54 17.93
CA ALA A 205 12.91 14.40 17.55
C ALA A 205 13.84 14.75 16.37
N ARG A 206 13.38 15.55 15.43
CA ARG A 206 14.16 16.04 14.28
C ARG A 206 15.28 16.96 14.72
N GLU A 207 15.03 17.86 15.67
CA GLU A 207 16.06 18.74 16.27
C GLU A 207 17.15 17.96 17.01
N ARG A 208 16.78 16.90 17.75
CA ARG A 208 17.76 16.01 18.46
C ARG A 208 18.66 15.22 17.51
N ILE A 209 18.15 14.86 16.32
CA ILE A 209 18.93 14.11 15.32
C ILE A 209 19.82 15.06 14.50
N SER A 210 19.41 16.32 14.33
CA SER A 210 20.13 17.36 13.59
C SER A 210 21.19 18.08 14.46
N ALA A 211 21.17 17.90 15.77
CA ALA A 211 22.17 18.49 16.66
C ALA A 211 23.55 17.88 16.38
N PRO A 212 24.60 18.69 16.16
CA PRO A 212 25.94 18.21 15.92
C PRO A 212 26.42 17.39 17.12
N LYS A 213 26.85 16.15 16.88
CA LYS A 213 27.48 15.32 17.92
C LYS A 213 28.67 16.07 18.52
N GLN A 214 28.59 16.37 19.80
CA GLN A 214 29.74 16.93 20.51
C GLN A 214 30.96 16.00 20.32
N PRO A 215 32.16 16.57 20.07
CA PRO A 215 33.37 15.78 19.90
C PRO A 215 33.65 15.00 21.20
N VAL A 216 33.77 13.69 21.07
CA VAL A 216 34.17 12.80 22.16
C VAL A 216 35.59 13.23 22.59
N HIS A 217 35.73 13.81 23.77
CA HIS A 217 37.04 14.09 24.38
C HIS A 217 37.78 12.77 24.59
N LYS A 218 38.84 12.51 23.80
CA LYS A 218 39.77 11.41 24.09
C LYS A 218 40.52 11.77 25.36
N PRO A 219 40.57 10.90 26.37
CA PRO A 219 41.44 11.10 27.52
C PRO A 219 42.89 11.11 27.05
N ALA A 220 43.64 12.11 27.51
CA ALA A 220 45.08 12.20 27.29
C ALA A 220 45.75 11.00 27.97
N HIS A 221 46.51 10.23 27.21
CA HIS A 221 47.43 9.24 27.79
C HIS A 221 48.59 9.98 28.49
N ILE A 222 48.72 9.77 29.80
CA ILE A 222 49.93 10.00 30.56
C ILE A 222 50.80 8.73 30.49
#